data_d6d164fb1747ea59f5b6c23c7eef0621
#
_entry.id   d6d164fb1747ea59f5b6c23c7eef0621
#
_cell.length_a   1.000
_cell.length_b   1.000
_cell.length_c   1.000
_cell.angle_alpha   90.00
_cell.angle_beta   90.00
_cell.angle_gamma   90.00
#
_symmetry.space_group_name_H-M   'P 1'
#
loop_
_entity.id
_entity.type
_entity.pdbx_description
1 polymer ?
#
loop_
_entity_poly.entity_id
_entity_poly.type
_entity_poly.pdbx_seq_one_letter_code
_entity_poly.pdbx_strand_id
1 'polypeptide(L)'
;QRVAIARALSMHPDLMLFDEPTSALDPEMVGEVLSIMRNLADEGMTMIVVTHEMAFAREVADKVVFMADGVVVEEGPADQVIGNPQHERTQAFLARVLDPTHAVVD
;
A
#
# COMPACT_ATOMS: atom_id res chain seq x y z
N GLN A 1 -3.82 -7.36 14.16
CA GLN A 1 -4.38 -6.60 13.05
C GLN A 1 -5.75 -7.10 12.62
N ARG A 2 -5.93 -8.42 12.55
CA ARG A 2 -7.24 -8.97 12.16
C ARG A 2 -8.33 -8.58 13.15
N VAL A 3 -8.02 -8.60 14.44
CA VAL A 3 -8.98 -8.22 15.46
C VAL A 3 -9.31 -6.72 15.36
N ALA A 4 -8.29 -5.90 15.13
CA ALA A 4 -8.49 -4.47 14.97
C ALA A 4 -9.36 -4.15 13.75
N ILE A 5 -9.13 -4.84 12.64
CA ILE A 5 -9.94 -4.65 11.43
C ILE A 5 -11.37 -5.09 11.68
N ALA A 6 -11.58 -6.23 12.34
CA ALA A 6 -12.92 -6.72 12.64
C ALA A 6 -13.68 -5.74 13.53
N ARG A 7 -13.02 -5.16 14.53
CA ARG A 7 -13.64 -4.16 15.39
C ARG A 7 -14.06 -2.92 14.63
N ALA A 8 -13.17 -2.45 13.74
CA ALA A 8 -13.47 -1.28 12.92
C ALA A 8 -14.68 -1.55 12.01
N LEU A 9 -14.73 -2.72 11.41
CA LEU A 9 -15.83 -3.09 10.51
C LEU A 9 -17.16 -3.22 11.24
N SER A 10 -17.14 -3.63 12.51
CA SER A 10 -18.38 -3.77 13.27
C SER A 10 -19.11 -2.44 13.48
N MET A 11 -18.42 -1.33 13.27
CA MET A 11 -18.99 0.01 13.38
C MET A 11 -19.59 0.49 12.04
N HIS A 12 -19.55 -0.31 11.00
CA HIS A 12 -20.06 0.02 9.66
C HIS A 12 -19.51 1.36 9.13
N PRO A 13 -18.19 1.51 9.04
CA PRO A 13 -17.59 2.78 8.62
C PRO A 13 -17.80 3.04 7.14
N ASP A 14 -17.85 4.33 6.78
CA ASP A 14 -17.88 4.74 5.37
C ASP A 14 -16.49 4.77 4.77
N LEU A 15 -15.46 4.94 5.61
CA LEU A 15 -14.06 5.04 5.20
C LEU A 15 -13.18 4.37 6.24
N MET A 16 -12.20 3.61 5.79
CA MET A 16 -11.21 3.01 6.68
C MET A 16 -9.82 3.54 6.35
N LEU A 17 -9.05 3.82 7.41
CA LEU A 17 -7.66 4.24 7.31
C LEU A 17 -6.75 3.13 7.81
N PHE A 18 -5.74 2.80 7.01
CA PHE A 18 -4.72 1.82 7.39
C PHE A 18 -3.36 2.51 7.32
N ASP A 19 -2.64 2.53 8.43
CA ASP A 19 -1.32 3.15 8.51
C ASP A 19 -0.26 2.06 8.69
N GLU A 20 0.38 1.68 7.60
CA GLU A 20 1.39 0.63 7.57
C GLU A 20 0.95 -0.62 8.32
N PRO A 21 -0.18 -1.22 7.91
CA PRO A 21 -0.78 -2.31 8.68
C PRO A 21 0.08 -3.57 8.79
N THR A 22 1.08 -3.71 7.94
CA THR A 22 1.94 -4.90 7.92
C THR A 22 3.35 -4.65 8.44
N SER A 23 3.69 -3.43 8.84
CA SER A 23 5.07 -3.07 9.15
C SER A 23 5.69 -3.81 10.34
N ALA A 24 4.87 -4.20 11.31
CA ALA A 24 5.36 -4.88 12.52
C ALA A 24 5.02 -6.37 12.54
N LEU A 25 4.53 -6.92 11.44
CA LEU A 25 4.09 -8.30 11.38
C LEU A 25 5.16 -9.21 10.76
N ASP A 26 5.15 -10.49 11.17
CA ASP A 26 5.99 -11.46 10.50
C ASP A 26 5.40 -11.82 9.13
N PRO A 27 6.19 -12.44 8.23
CA PRO A 27 5.75 -12.67 6.84
C PRO A 27 4.44 -13.44 6.69
N GLU A 28 4.16 -14.39 7.57
CA GLU A 28 2.92 -15.17 7.49
C GLU A 28 1.70 -14.28 7.76
N MET A 29 1.82 -13.39 8.74
CA MET A 29 0.74 -12.50 9.10
C MET A 29 0.51 -11.42 8.05
N VAL A 30 1.58 -10.99 7.37
CA VAL A 30 1.48 -9.99 6.30
C VAL A 30 0.51 -10.47 5.23
N GLY A 31 0.67 -11.71 4.76
CA GLY A 31 -0.21 -12.27 3.74
C GLY A 31 -1.67 -12.30 4.15
N GLU A 32 -1.94 -12.67 5.40
CA GLU A 32 -3.30 -12.71 5.91
C GLU A 32 -3.95 -11.33 5.96
N VAL A 33 -3.22 -10.34 6.44
CA VAL A 33 -3.75 -8.98 6.55
C VAL A 33 -4.01 -8.40 5.17
N LEU A 34 -3.08 -8.58 4.23
CA LEU A 34 -3.27 -8.07 2.87
C LEU A 34 -4.46 -8.75 2.17
N SER A 35 -4.68 -10.05 2.43
CA SER A 35 -5.85 -10.75 1.90
C SER A 35 -7.16 -10.14 2.39
N ILE A 36 -7.23 -9.83 3.68
CA ILE A 36 -8.41 -9.20 4.26
C ILE A 36 -8.65 -7.86 3.59
N MET A 37 -7.61 -7.06 3.43
CA MET A 37 -7.73 -5.74 2.82
C MET A 37 -8.14 -5.83 1.35
N ARG A 38 -7.62 -6.84 0.64
CA ARG A 38 -7.99 -7.10 -0.74
C ARG A 38 -9.49 -7.42 -0.87
N ASN A 39 -9.98 -8.26 0.03
CA ASN A 39 -11.39 -8.60 0.06
C ASN A 39 -12.28 -7.38 0.35
N LEU A 40 -11.84 -6.52 1.26
CA LEU A 40 -12.58 -5.28 1.55
C LEU A 40 -12.65 -4.38 0.33
N ALA A 41 -11.55 -4.25 -0.40
CA ALA A 41 -11.52 -3.45 -1.61
C ALA A 41 -12.49 -4.03 -2.67
N ASP A 42 -12.51 -5.35 -2.82
CA ASP A 42 -13.42 -6.01 -3.76
C ASP A 42 -14.88 -5.79 -3.40
N GLU A 43 -15.17 -5.62 -2.12
CA GLU A 43 -16.52 -5.35 -1.65
C GLU A 43 -16.91 -3.89 -1.78
N GLY A 44 -16.02 -3.04 -2.26
CA GLY A 44 -16.31 -1.64 -2.49
C GLY A 44 -16.02 -0.71 -1.31
N MET A 45 -15.32 -1.19 -0.29
CA MET A 45 -14.95 -0.37 0.87
C MET A 45 -14.00 0.75 0.45
N THR A 46 -14.32 1.99 0.84
CA THR A 46 -13.43 3.13 0.63
C THR A 46 -12.31 3.07 1.65
N MET A 47 -11.06 3.09 1.18
CA MET A 47 -9.89 2.95 2.05
C MET A 47 -8.79 3.91 1.66
N ILE A 48 -8.08 4.42 2.67
CA ILE A 48 -6.81 5.11 2.47
C ILE A 48 -5.77 4.25 3.17
N VAL A 49 -4.74 3.84 2.44
CA VAL A 49 -3.73 2.92 2.94
C VAL A 49 -2.34 3.53 2.80
N VAL A 50 -1.63 3.65 3.90
CA VAL A 50 -0.22 4.05 3.90
C VAL A 50 0.59 2.76 3.99
N THR A 51 1.39 2.47 2.98
CA THR A 51 2.07 1.18 2.91
C THR A 51 3.31 1.23 2.03
N HIS A 52 4.23 0.30 2.29
CA HIS A 52 5.38 0.03 1.41
C HIS A 52 5.15 -1.25 0.59
N GLU A 53 3.99 -1.87 0.73
CA GLU A 53 3.64 -3.09 0.00
C GLU A 53 3.20 -2.73 -1.42
N MET A 54 4.17 -2.56 -2.31
CA MET A 54 3.91 -1.99 -3.64
C MET A 54 3.15 -2.93 -4.55
N ALA A 55 3.38 -4.23 -4.46
CA ALA A 55 2.62 -5.18 -5.27
C ALA A 55 1.13 -5.15 -4.90
N PHE A 56 0.85 -5.08 -3.60
CA PHE A 56 -0.51 -4.95 -3.10
C PHE A 56 -1.14 -3.64 -3.57
N ALA A 57 -0.41 -2.53 -3.43
CA ALA A 57 -0.91 -1.22 -3.85
C ALA A 57 -1.24 -1.20 -5.34
N ARG A 58 -0.36 -1.76 -6.17
CA ARG A 58 -0.58 -1.80 -7.60
C ARG A 58 -1.81 -2.63 -7.98
N GLU A 59 -2.02 -3.73 -7.26
CA GLU A 59 -3.14 -4.63 -7.52
C GLU A 59 -4.49 -4.05 -7.09
N VAL A 60 -4.51 -3.35 -5.97
CA VAL A 60 -5.76 -3.01 -5.29
C VAL A 60 -6.12 -1.53 -5.39
N ALA A 61 -5.15 -0.63 -5.44
CA ALA A 61 -5.43 0.80 -5.39
C ALA A 61 -5.96 1.33 -6.72
N ASP A 62 -6.96 2.20 -6.62
CA ASP A 62 -7.44 2.96 -7.77
C ASP A 62 -6.50 4.12 -8.05
N LYS A 63 -5.96 4.73 -7.00
CA LYS A 63 -5.07 5.86 -7.09
C LYS A 63 -3.93 5.69 -6.10
N VAL A 64 -2.72 5.99 -6.54
CA VAL A 64 -1.54 5.95 -5.69
C VAL A 64 -0.95 7.35 -5.58
N VAL A 65 -0.56 7.73 -4.37
CA VAL A 65 0.07 9.01 -4.08
C VAL A 65 1.44 8.73 -3.46
N PHE A 66 2.50 9.16 -4.12
CA PHE A 66 3.85 9.05 -3.56
C PHE A 66 4.22 10.36 -2.90
N MET A 67 4.56 10.30 -1.63
CA MET A 67 4.93 11.47 -0.84
C MET A 67 6.36 11.36 -0.33
N ALA A 68 7.03 12.49 -0.28
CA ALA A 68 8.37 12.58 0.30
C ALA A 68 8.55 13.98 0.88
N ASP A 69 9.21 14.03 2.04
CA ASP A 69 9.49 15.31 2.73
C ASP A 69 8.23 16.12 2.99
N GLY A 70 7.12 15.45 3.25
CA GLY A 70 5.87 16.13 3.59
C GLY A 70 5.09 16.68 2.41
N VAL A 71 5.52 16.39 1.19
CA VAL A 71 4.83 16.87 -0.01
C VAL A 71 4.52 15.75 -0.96
N VAL A 72 3.49 15.94 -1.79
CA VAL A 72 3.15 15.00 -2.83
C VAL A 72 4.15 15.16 -3.98
N VAL A 73 4.81 14.06 -4.33
CA VAL A 73 5.81 14.04 -5.41
C VAL A 73 5.16 13.60 -6.72
N GLU A 74 4.35 12.57 -6.65
CA GLU A 74 3.69 12.03 -7.84
C GLU A 74 2.38 11.38 -7.43
N GLU A 75 1.33 11.53 -8.25
CA GLU A 75 0.06 10.85 -8.00
C GLU A 75 -0.61 10.48 -9.31
N GLY A 76 -1.43 9.44 -9.28
CA GLY A 76 -2.14 8.98 -10.45
C GLY A 76 -2.61 7.54 -10.29
N PRO A 77 -3.05 6.92 -11.41
CA PRO A 77 -3.43 5.51 -11.37
C PRO A 77 -2.27 4.64 -10.91
N ALA A 78 -2.59 3.53 -10.24
CA ALA A 78 -1.57 2.66 -9.67
C ALA A 78 -0.58 2.16 -10.73
N ASP A 79 -1.07 1.79 -11.90
CA ASP A 79 -0.20 1.30 -12.97
C ASP A 79 0.79 2.34 -13.46
N GLN A 80 0.41 3.61 -13.40
CA GLN A 80 1.31 4.68 -13.83
C GLN A 80 2.34 5.01 -12.73
N VAL A 81 1.89 5.19 -11.49
CA VAL A 81 2.79 5.61 -10.41
C VAL A 81 3.76 4.49 -10.02
N ILE A 82 3.28 3.26 -9.97
CA ILE A 82 4.10 2.11 -9.58
C ILE A 82 4.73 1.43 -10.79
N GLY A 83 3.95 1.25 -11.85
CA GLY A 83 4.43 0.53 -13.03
C GLY A 83 5.27 1.35 -13.98
N ASN A 84 5.04 2.67 -14.04
CA ASN A 84 5.76 3.56 -14.95
C ASN A 84 5.89 4.94 -14.34
N PRO A 85 6.63 5.07 -13.22
CA PRO A 85 6.76 6.35 -12.53
C PRO A 85 7.49 7.38 -13.39
N GLN A 86 7.01 8.63 -13.32
CA GLN A 86 7.53 9.71 -14.13
C GLN A 86 8.54 10.58 -13.40
N HIS A 87 8.48 10.59 -12.07
CA HIS A 87 9.37 11.41 -11.27
C HIS A 87 10.57 10.62 -10.78
N GLU A 88 11.76 11.24 -10.82
CA GLU A 88 13.00 10.56 -10.43
C GLU A 88 12.97 10.00 -9.01
N ARG A 89 12.39 10.74 -8.06
CA ARG A 89 12.32 10.27 -6.67
C ARG A 89 11.44 9.03 -6.54
N THR A 90 10.35 8.99 -7.30
CA THR A 90 9.46 7.83 -7.33
C THR A 90 10.20 6.64 -7.90
N GLN A 91 10.93 6.84 -8.98
CA GLN A 91 11.71 5.78 -9.64
C GLN A 91 12.75 5.22 -8.68
N ALA A 92 13.48 6.09 -7.96
CA ALA A 92 14.51 5.66 -7.02
C ALA A 92 13.92 4.90 -5.84
N PHE A 93 12.78 5.37 -5.32
CA PHE A 93 12.10 4.69 -4.23
C PHE A 93 11.65 3.29 -4.63
N LEU A 94 11.01 3.18 -5.79
CA LEU A 94 10.49 1.90 -6.26
C LEU A 94 11.62 0.92 -6.60
N ALA A 95 12.73 1.40 -7.12
CA ALA A 95 13.86 0.53 -7.40
C ALA A 95 14.34 -0.16 -6.13
N ARG A 96 14.36 0.56 -4.99
CA ARG A 96 14.79 -0.02 -3.72
C ARG A 96 13.75 -0.95 -3.12
N VAL A 97 12.47 -0.61 -3.26
CA VAL A 97 11.40 -1.38 -2.62
C VAL A 97 11.03 -2.62 -3.42
N LEU A 98 10.96 -2.51 -4.75
CA LEU A 98 10.58 -3.63 -5.60
C LEU A 98 11.73 -4.61 -5.87
N ASP A 99 12.96 -4.14 -5.76
CA ASP A 99 14.12 -4.98 -5.97
C ASP A 99 15.17 -4.76 -4.88
N PRO A 100 14.86 -5.12 -3.64
CA PRO A 100 15.79 -4.92 -2.53
C PRO A 100 17.08 -5.73 -2.68
N THR A 101 17.02 -6.89 -3.32
CA THR A 101 18.21 -7.70 -3.56
C THR A 101 19.17 -6.99 -4.49
N HIS A 102 18.63 -6.39 -5.55
CA HIS A 102 19.43 -5.62 -6.49
C HIS A 102 20.06 -4.40 -5.79
N ALA A 103 19.26 -3.71 -5.00
CA ALA A 103 19.72 -2.53 -4.26
C ALA A 103 20.82 -2.87 -3.27
N VAL A 104 20.75 -4.04 -2.65
CA VAL A 104 21.75 -4.49 -1.69
C VAL A 104 23.06 -4.87 -2.39
N VAL A 105 22.97 -5.52 -3.54
CA VAL A 105 24.11 -5.95 -4.31
C VAL A 105 24.87 -4.76 -4.91
N ASP A 106 24.15 -3.79 -5.34
CA ASP A 106 24.72 -2.58 -5.92
C ASP A 106 25.34 -1.66 -4.87
#